data_e580a1300b1acc42cfc3034b733f2388
#
_entry.id   e580a1300b1acc42cfc3034b733f2388
#
_cell.length_a   1.000
_cell.length_b   1.000
_cell.length_c   1.000
_cell.angle_alpha   90.00
_cell.angle_beta   90.00
_cell.angle_gamma   90.00
#
_symmetry.space_group_name_H-M   'P 1'
#
loop_
_entity.id
_entity.type
_entity.pdbx_description
1 polymer ?
#
loop_
_entity_poly.entity_id
_entity_poly.type
_entity_poly.pdbx_seq_one_letter_code
_entity_poly.pdbx_strand_id
1 'polypeptide(L)'
;MAEAHAPELRRADLGDLAIAYADVPPAPGTDAQPLPILLIHGFASNRTVNWISTSWTGTLSRAGFRVVALDNRGHGDSTKLYRPEDYGTDLMAGDAVRLLDHLGIGRAHVMGYSMGARITAFTALLHPERVATALLGGLGIHLVEGVGLPLGIADAMEAPSVAAVADPMGRMFRAFAEQTKSDLSALAACIRGSRQTLTPEEAARVSAPVLVSVGTKDPIAGSPSELAALFPRGRALDIPGRDHNLAVGDKVHKEGVLAFLAAVG
;
A
#
# COMPACT_ATOMS: atom_id res chain seq x y z
N MET A 1 -10.44 29.77 -5.74
CA MET A 1 -10.09 28.35 -5.56
C MET A 1 -8.58 28.31 -5.42
N ALA A 2 -8.04 27.93 -4.25
CA ALA A 2 -6.61 27.78 -4.09
C ALA A 2 -6.16 26.62 -5.00
N GLU A 3 -5.20 26.84 -5.87
CA GLU A 3 -4.53 25.81 -6.63
C GLU A 3 -3.98 24.79 -5.63
N ALA A 4 -4.47 23.56 -5.73
CA ALA A 4 -3.92 22.45 -4.97
C ALA A 4 -2.51 22.18 -5.52
N HIS A 5 -1.50 22.80 -4.92
CA HIS A 5 -0.11 22.48 -5.22
C HIS A 5 0.10 20.99 -4.93
N ALA A 6 0.74 20.29 -5.88
CA ALA A 6 1.16 18.92 -5.65
C ALA A 6 2.03 18.89 -4.38
N PRO A 7 1.84 17.91 -3.47
CA PRO A 7 2.63 17.83 -2.25
C PRO A 7 4.13 17.80 -2.58
N GLU A 8 4.93 18.53 -1.81
CA GLU A 8 6.39 18.56 -1.98
C GLU A 8 6.98 17.18 -1.80
N LEU A 9 7.87 16.80 -2.71
CA LEU A 9 8.69 15.60 -2.58
C LEU A 9 9.74 15.81 -1.49
N ARG A 10 9.73 14.91 -0.49
CA ARG A 10 10.73 14.85 0.57
C ARG A 10 11.45 13.51 0.54
N ARG A 11 12.62 13.47 1.16
CA ARG A 11 13.41 12.23 1.32
C ARG A 11 13.85 12.07 2.76
N ALA A 12 13.65 10.85 3.29
CA ALA A 12 14.19 10.40 4.55
C ALA A 12 15.43 9.55 4.26
N ASP A 13 16.57 9.96 4.77
CA ASP A 13 17.77 9.13 4.81
C ASP A 13 17.63 8.18 6.01
N LEU A 14 17.56 6.88 5.73
CA LEU A 14 17.45 5.83 6.72
C LEU A 14 18.78 5.07 6.93
N GLY A 15 19.89 5.62 6.43
CA GLY A 15 21.23 5.09 6.55
C GLY A 15 21.62 4.17 5.39
N ASP A 16 20.98 3.02 5.26
CA ASP A 16 21.22 2.04 4.19
C ASP A 16 20.41 2.31 2.91
N LEU A 17 19.33 3.10 3.03
CA LEU A 17 18.48 3.52 1.90
C LEU A 17 17.81 4.86 2.18
N ALA A 18 17.37 5.52 1.13
CA ALA A 18 16.55 6.72 1.20
C ALA A 18 15.12 6.41 0.74
N ILE A 19 14.13 6.80 1.54
CA ILE A 19 12.71 6.70 1.23
C ILE A 19 12.19 8.08 0.81
N ALA A 20 11.63 8.15 -0.39
CA ALA A 20 10.91 9.33 -0.87
C ALA A 20 9.48 9.32 -0.32
N TYR A 21 8.98 10.48 0.08
CA TYR A 21 7.62 10.60 0.64
C TYR A 21 7.03 11.99 0.38
N ALA A 22 5.71 12.08 0.50
CA ALA A 22 4.95 13.32 0.59
C ALA A 22 4.35 13.42 1.99
N ASP A 23 4.36 14.61 2.58
CA ASP A 23 3.80 14.89 3.91
C ASP A 23 2.79 16.04 3.77
N VAL A 24 1.51 15.70 3.91
CA VAL A 24 0.39 16.60 3.68
C VAL A 24 -0.28 16.89 5.02
N PRO A 25 -0.30 18.16 5.47
CA PRO A 25 -0.98 18.52 6.71
C PRO A 25 -2.50 18.38 6.60
N PRO A 26 -3.24 18.37 7.71
CA PRO A 26 -4.68 18.56 7.71
C PRO A 26 -5.08 19.81 6.93
N ALA A 27 -6.20 19.75 6.22
CA ALA A 27 -6.67 20.91 5.46
C ALA A 27 -7.00 22.09 6.39
N PRO A 28 -6.73 23.35 5.97
CA PRO A 28 -7.05 24.50 6.79
C PRO A 28 -8.53 24.54 7.20
N GLY A 29 -8.79 24.82 8.48
CA GLY A 29 -10.15 24.91 9.02
C GLY A 29 -10.82 23.57 9.34
N THR A 30 -10.08 22.46 9.30
CA THR A 30 -10.57 21.16 9.78
C THR A 30 -10.05 20.88 11.19
N ASP A 31 -10.82 20.12 11.97
CA ASP A 31 -10.36 19.58 13.26
C ASP A 31 -9.30 18.52 12.98
N ALA A 32 -8.08 18.76 13.50
CA ALA A 32 -6.96 17.85 13.29
C ALA A 32 -7.18 16.55 14.06
N GLN A 33 -7.01 15.41 13.36
CA GLN A 33 -7.03 14.10 13.98
C GLN A 33 -5.75 13.87 14.81
N PRO A 34 -5.85 13.17 15.94
CA PRO A 34 -4.71 12.99 16.86
C PRO A 34 -3.59 12.13 16.27
N LEU A 35 -3.92 11.23 15.36
CA LEU A 35 -2.96 10.34 14.72
C LEU A 35 -2.90 10.60 13.21
N PRO A 36 -1.69 10.59 12.62
CA PRO A 36 -1.53 10.66 11.17
C PRO A 36 -1.89 9.33 10.50
N ILE A 37 -2.00 9.37 9.17
CA ILE A 37 -2.16 8.18 8.33
C ILE A 37 -0.96 8.02 7.40
N LEU A 38 -0.36 6.82 7.41
CA LEU A 38 0.70 6.40 6.50
C LEU A 38 0.10 5.61 5.34
N LEU A 39 0.46 5.97 4.11
CA LEU A 39 -0.04 5.36 2.87
C LEU A 39 1.09 4.61 2.16
N ILE A 40 0.87 3.31 1.88
CA ILE A 40 1.82 2.39 1.26
C ILE A 40 1.25 1.87 -0.06
N HIS A 41 1.86 2.22 -1.19
CA HIS A 41 1.35 1.90 -2.52
C HIS A 41 1.60 0.44 -2.96
N GLY A 42 0.94 0.01 -4.04
CA GLY A 42 1.06 -1.31 -4.64
C GLY A 42 2.29 -1.48 -5.54
N PHE A 43 2.51 -2.73 -6.01
CA PHE A 43 3.59 -3.08 -6.92
C PHE A 43 3.55 -2.27 -8.22
N ALA A 44 4.71 -1.90 -8.74
CA ALA A 44 4.93 -1.08 -9.95
C ALA A 44 4.27 0.32 -9.93
N SER A 45 3.70 0.73 -8.79
CA SER A 45 3.12 2.05 -8.56
C SER A 45 4.09 2.97 -7.81
N ASN A 46 3.61 4.11 -7.35
CA ASN A 46 4.31 5.05 -6.48
C ASN A 46 3.29 5.91 -5.71
N ARG A 47 3.76 6.76 -4.77
CA ARG A 47 2.92 7.66 -3.97
C ARG A 47 2.02 8.55 -4.82
N THR A 48 2.52 9.03 -5.98
CA THR A 48 1.76 9.92 -6.86
C THR A 48 0.62 9.17 -7.53
N VAL A 49 0.91 8.04 -8.16
CA VAL A 49 -0.08 7.26 -8.92
C VAL A 49 -1.14 6.67 -7.99
N ASN A 50 -0.72 6.07 -6.87
CA ASN A 50 -1.64 5.37 -5.99
C ASN A 50 -2.48 6.32 -5.11
N TRP A 51 -1.90 7.43 -4.64
CA TRP A 51 -2.49 8.22 -3.56
C TRP A 51 -2.83 9.67 -3.93
N ILE A 52 -1.94 10.35 -4.70
CA ILE A 52 -2.17 11.75 -5.06
C ILE A 52 -3.15 11.83 -6.24
N SER A 53 -2.88 11.12 -7.34
CA SER A 53 -3.72 11.13 -8.53
C SER A 53 -5.12 10.57 -8.31
N THR A 54 -5.27 9.64 -7.36
CA THR A 54 -6.56 9.11 -6.92
C THR A 54 -7.26 9.98 -5.88
N SER A 55 -6.66 11.13 -5.53
CA SER A 55 -7.17 12.10 -4.56
C SER A 55 -7.28 11.59 -3.11
N TRP A 56 -6.60 10.51 -2.74
CA TRP A 56 -6.59 10.02 -1.36
C TRP A 56 -5.98 11.02 -0.39
N THR A 57 -4.81 11.59 -0.73
CA THR A 57 -4.15 12.60 0.12
C THR A 57 -5.07 13.77 0.44
N GLY A 58 -5.75 14.32 -0.58
CA GLY A 58 -6.71 15.41 -0.38
C GLY A 58 -7.97 14.99 0.37
N THR A 59 -8.46 13.76 0.18
CA THR A 59 -9.64 13.24 0.89
C THR A 59 -9.35 13.11 2.39
N LEU A 60 -8.22 12.51 2.76
CA LEU A 60 -7.83 12.31 4.16
C LEU A 60 -7.42 13.63 4.83
N SER A 61 -6.72 14.52 4.12
CA SER A 61 -6.38 15.85 4.62
C SER A 61 -7.63 16.68 4.96
N ARG A 62 -8.67 16.64 4.11
CA ARG A 62 -9.96 17.27 4.40
C ARG A 62 -10.74 16.62 5.55
N ALA A 63 -10.46 15.38 5.85
CA ALA A 63 -10.98 14.68 7.03
C ALA A 63 -10.16 14.94 8.31
N GLY A 64 -9.19 15.85 8.25
CA GLY A 64 -8.38 16.28 9.39
C GLY A 64 -7.09 15.49 9.62
N PHE A 65 -6.74 14.51 8.78
CA PHE A 65 -5.53 13.72 8.97
C PHE A 65 -4.29 14.40 8.39
N ARG A 66 -3.17 14.37 9.14
CA ARG A 66 -1.84 14.47 8.52
C ARG A 66 -1.60 13.20 7.72
N VAL A 67 -1.23 13.33 6.45
CA VAL A 67 -1.09 12.21 5.52
C VAL A 67 0.36 12.09 5.07
N VAL A 68 0.98 10.94 5.33
CA VAL A 68 2.32 10.61 4.85
C VAL A 68 2.17 9.53 3.78
N ALA A 69 2.60 9.80 2.55
CA ALA A 69 2.57 8.82 1.45
C ALA A 69 4.00 8.52 1.01
N LEU A 70 4.46 7.28 1.19
CA LEU A 70 5.82 6.87 0.83
C LEU A 70 5.89 6.26 -0.57
N ASP A 71 7.09 6.27 -1.16
CA ASP A 71 7.47 5.32 -2.21
C ASP A 71 8.21 4.15 -1.55
N ASN A 72 7.77 2.93 -1.81
CA ASN A 72 8.46 1.74 -1.32
C ASN A 72 9.89 1.65 -1.88
N ARG A 73 10.81 0.96 -1.16
CA ARG A 73 12.11 0.61 -1.74
C ARG A 73 11.92 0.02 -3.15
N GLY A 74 12.80 0.33 -4.08
CA GLY A 74 12.72 -0.12 -5.47
C GLY A 74 11.73 0.64 -6.35
N HIS A 75 10.86 1.50 -5.79
CA HIS A 75 9.81 2.20 -6.51
C HIS A 75 9.99 3.72 -6.47
N GLY A 76 9.29 4.41 -7.38
CA GLY A 76 9.22 5.87 -7.44
C GLY A 76 10.59 6.54 -7.31
N ASP A 77 10.72 7.46 -6.37
CA ASP A 77 11.97 8.20 -6.11
C ASP A 77 12.79 7.60 -4.95
N SER A 78 12.39 6.48 -4.35
CA SER A 78 13.15 5.76 -3.33
C SER A 78 14.33 4.99 -3.91
N THR A 79 15.29 4.60 -3.05
CA THR A 79 16.47 3.81 -3.42
C THR A 79 16.08 2.55 -4.18
N LYS A 80 16.78 2.30 -5.30
CA LYS A 80 16.63 1.09 -6.11
C LYS A 80 17.58 0.01 -5.61
N LEU A 81 17.07 -1.19 -5.47
CA LEU A 81 17.79 -2.39 -5.05
C LEU A 81 17.51 -3.49 -6.08
N TYR A 82 18.45 -4.41 -6.25
CA TYR A 82 18.41 -5.33 -7.41
C TYR A 82 18.48 -6.80 -7.03
N ARG A 83 18.48 -7.12 -5.73
CA ARG A 83 18.48 -8.48 -5.24
C ARG A 83 17.13 -8.82 -4.60
N PRO A 84 16.54 -10.00 -4.86
CA PRO A 84 15.27 -10.40 -4.22
C PRO A 84 15.31 -10.33 -2.69
N GLU A 85 16.47 -10.64 -2.08
CA GLU A 85 16.66 -10.64 -0.62
C GLU A 85 16.45 -9.25 0.00
N ASP A 86 16.60 -8.20 -0.80
CA ASP A 86 16.40 -6.81 -0.36
C ASP A 86 14.91 -6.42 -0.25
N TYR A 87 13.98 -7.31 -0.63
CA TYR A 87 12.54 -7.01 -0.76
C TYR A 87 11.63 -7.88 0.13
N GLY A 88 12.15 -8.48 1.19
CA GLY A 88 11.31 -9.16 2.17
C GLY A 88 10.19 -8.24 2.69
N THR A 89 8.98 -8.78 2.84
CA THR A 89 7.84 -7.99 3.31
C THR A 89 8.08 -7.43 4.71
N ASP A 90 8.80 -8.15 5.55
CA ASP A 90 9.27 -7.74 6.88
C ASP A 90 10.23 -6.54 6.80
N LEU A 91 11.17 -6.55 5.83
CA LEU A 91 12.07 -5.42 5.59
C LEU A 91 11.29 -4.18 5.15
N MET A 92 10.31 -4.35 4.26
CA MET A 92 9.47 -3.25 3.79
C MET A 92 8.54 -2.71 4.89
N ALA A 93 8.06 -3.59 5.79
CA ALA A 93 7.34 -3.19 7.00
C ALA A 93 8.26 -2.39 7.94
N GLY A 94 9.51 -2.81 8.08
CA GLY A 94 10.54 -2.07 8.82
C GLY A 94 10.81 -0.68 8.25
N ASP A 95 10.82 -0.51 6.92
CA ASP A 95 10.97 0.82 6.30
C ASP A 95 9.84 1.77 6.65
N ALA A 96 8.60 1.25 6.68
CA ALA A 96 7.44 2.05 7.10
C ALA A 96 7.62 2.58 8.54
N VAL A 97 8.09 1.73 9.46
CA VAL A 97 8.38 2.11 10.85
C VAL A 97 9.54 3.10 10.95
N ARG A 98 10.65 2.86 10.24
CA ARG A 98 11.81 3.76 10.19
C ARG A 98 11.44 5.14 9.64
N LEU A 99 10.53 5.21 8.66
CA LEU A 99 10.00 6.49 8.18
C LEU A 99 9.18 7.19 9.27
N LEU A 100 8.32 6.47 10.00
CA LEU A 100 7.60 7.04 11.14
C LEU A 100 8.57 7.58 12.20
N ASP A 101 9.67 6.85 12.51
CA ASP A 101 10.71 7.30 13.44
C ASP A 101 11.38 8.58 12.95
N HIS A 102 11.78 8.62 11.67
CA HIS A 102 12.38 9.82 11.06
C HIS A 102 11.46 11.05 11.19
N LEU A 103 10.15 10.85 11.15
CA LEU A 103 9.14 11.91 11.25
C LEU A 103 8.70 12.23 12.70
N GLY A 104 9.25 11.54 13.69
CA GLY A 104 8.86 11.67 15.10
C GLY A 104 7.42 11.19 15.38
N ILE A 105 6.91 10.26 14.57
CA ILE A 105 5.55 9.72 14.68
C ILE A 105 5.60 8.41 15.47
N GLY A 106 5.11 8.42 16.71
CA GLY A 106 5.09 7.24 17.57
C GLY A 106 4.09 6.18 17.12
N ARG A 107 2.92 6.58 16.58
CA ARG A 107 1.84 5.69 16.16
C ARG A 107 1.05 6.31 15.02
N ALA A 108 0.56 5.49 14.10
CA ALA A 108 -0.21 5.94 12.93
C ALA A 108 -1.32 4.95 12.55
N HIS A 109 -2.33 5.44 11.84
CA HIS A 109 -3.14 4.58 10.98
C HIS A 109 -2.28 4.19 9.78
N VAL A 110 -2.30 2.92 9.35
CA VAL A 110 -1.51 2.47 8.20
C VAL A 110 -2.45 1.92 7.14
N MET A 111 -2.39 2.49 5.95
CA MET A 111 -3.20 2.07 4.81
C MET A 111 -2.30 1.64 3.66
N GLY A 112 -2.53 0.44 3.15
CA GLY A 112 -1.83 -0.07 1.99
C GLY A 112 -2.76 -0.56 0.91
N TYR A 113 -2.27 -0.60 -0.33
CA TYR A 113 -3.00 -1.16 -1.46
C TYR A 113 -2.20 -2.29 -2.13
N SER A 114 -2.82 -3.45 -2.37
CA SER A 114 -2.20 -4.62 -3.02
C SER A 114 -0.92 -5.07 -2.29
N MET A 115 0.27 -4.96 -2.89
CA MET A 115 1.55 -5.17 -2.20
C MET A 115 1.65 -4.30 -0.94
N GLY A 116 1.21 -3.04 -0.99
CA GLY A 116 1.18 -2.15 0.17
C GLY A 116 0.26 -2.65 1.28
N ALA A 117 -0.85 -3.33 0.95
CA ALA A 117 -1.71 -3.96 1.94
C ALA A 117 -1.01 -5.13 2.65
N ARG A 118 -0.23 -5.93 1.91
CA ARG A 118 0.63 -6.97 2.49
C ARG A 118 1.63 -6.37 3.47
N ILE A 119 2.33 -5.30 3.06
CA ILE A 119 3.29 -4.59 3.93
C ILE A 119 2.58 -4.05 5.17
N THR A 120 1.38 -3.47 5.02
CA THR A 120 0.57 -2.97 6.14
C THR A 120 0.20 -4.08 7.14
N ALA A 121 -0.21 -5.26 6.65
CA ALA A 121 -0.53 -6.40 7.50
C ALA A 121 0.69 -6.89 8.29
N PHE A 122 1.86 -6.97 7.64
CA PHE A 122 3.13 -7.30 8.31
C PHE A 122 3.57 -6.21 9.29
N THR A 123 3.36 -4.93 8.97
CA THR A 123 3.63 -3.83 9.91
C THR A 123 2.77 -3.97 11.17
N ALA A 124 1.47 -4.29 11.01
CA ALA A 124 0.57 -4.48 12.14
C ALA A 124 0.89 -5.73 12.98
N LEU A 125 1.42 -6.78 12.36
CA LEU A 125 1.86 -8.00 13.05
C LEU A 125 3.16 -7.80 13.83
N LEU A 126 4.18 -7.20 13.17
CA LEU A 126 5.54 -7.12 13.70
C LEU A 126 5.75 -5.92 14.61
N HIS A 127 4.97 -4.85 14.42
CA HIS A 127 5.07 -3.59 15.16
C HIS A 127 3.70 -3.11 15.66
N PRO A 128 2.99 -3.92 16.46
CA PRO A 128 1.60 -3.64 16.88
C PRO A 128 1.46 -2.32 17.65
N GLU A 129 2.48 -1.88 18.37
CA GLU A 129 2.51 -0.60 19.10
C GLU A 129 2.52 0.62 18.18
N ARG A 130 2.96 0.43 16.93
CA ARG A 130 3.09 1.51 15.94
C ARG A 130 1.82 1.71 15.09
N VAL A 131 0.94 0.70 15.05
CA VAL A 131 -0.24 0.67 14.18
C VAL A 131 -1.53 0.87 14.99
N ALA A 132 -2.21 1.97 14.74
CA ALA A 132 -3.51 2.27 15.37
C ALA A 132 -4.65 1.50 14.68
N THR A 133 -4.66 1.50 13.34
CA THR A 133 -5.54 0.68 12.50
C THR A 133 -4.78 0.21 11.26
N ALA A 134 -5.11 -0.95 10.73
CA ALA A 134 -4.60 -1.45 9.46
C ALA A 134 -5.71 -1.45 8.40
N LEU A 135 -5.47 -0.74 7.28
CA LEU A 135 -6.42 -0.60 6.18
C LEU A 135 -5.84 -1.31 4.96
N LEU A 136 -6.39 -2.48 4.62
CA LEU A 136 -5.90 -3.38 3.58
C LEU A 136 -6.78 -3.27 2.34
N GLY A 137 -6.33 -2.51 1.34
CA GLY A 137 -7.03 -2.35 0.07
C GLY A 137 -6.50 -3.27 -1.02
N GLY A 138 -7.38 -3.89 -1.84
CA GLY A 138 -6.99 -4.71 -3.00
C GLY A 138 -6.20 -5.98 -2.63
N LEU A 139 -6.39 -6.51 -1.43
CA LEU A 139 -5.80 -7.77 -0.98
C LEU A 139 -6.75 -8.41 0.05
N GLY A 140 -7.31 -9.55 -0.31
CA GLY A 140 -8.17 -10.39 0.51
C GLY A 140 -7.45 -11.67 0.94
N ILE A 141 -8.17 -12.80 0.93
CA ILE A 141 -7.69 -14.08 1.46
C ILE A 141 -6.39 -14.58 0.80
N HIS A 142 -6.07 -14.12 -0.40
CA HIS A 142 -4.80 -14.46 -1.06
C HIS A 142 -3.55 -13.98 -0.28
N LEU A 143 -3.70 -13.12 0.73
CA LEU A 143 -2.63 -12.82 1.69
C LEU A 143 -2.19 -14.07 2.46
N VAL A 144 -3.11 -14.98 2.73
CA VAL A 144 -2.87 -16.22 3.50
C VAL A 144 -2.65 -17.41 2.58
N GLU A 145 -3.46 -17.54 1.52
CA GLU A 145 -3.38 -18.67 0.59
C GLU A 145 -2.13 -18.66 -0.29
N GLY A 146 -1.39 -17.54 -0.32
CA GLY A 146 -0.18 -17.42 -1.12
C GLY A 146 -0.45 -17.23 -2.62
N VAL A 147 -1.70 -17.10 -3.02
CA VAL A 147 -2.08 -16.72 -4.37
C VAL A 147 -1.84 -15.22 -4.51
N GLY A 148 -0.86 -14.85 -5.26
CA GLY A 148 -0.50 -13.45 -5.49
C GLY A 148 -0.20 -13.22 -6.96
N LEU A 149 0.43 -12.09 -7.26
CA LEU A 149 0.88 -11.81 -8.61
C LEU A 149 1.81 -12.94 -9.09
N PRO A 150 1.59 -13.50 -10.29
CA PRO A 150 2.43 -14.59 -10.83
C PRO A 150 3.91 -14.19 -10.92
N LEU A 151 4.82 -15.14 -10.66
CA LEU A 151 6.27 -14.91 -10.83
C LEU A 151 6.65 -14.54 -12.26
N GLY A 152 5.91 -14.97 -13.26
CA GLY A 152 6.07 -14.55 -14.65
C GLY A 152 5.99 -13.03 -14.88
N ILE A 153 5.50 -12.25 -13.90
CA ILE A 153 5.61 -10.77 -13.94
C ILE A 153 7.09 -10.33 -13.82
N ALA A 154 7.94 -11.05 -13.06
CA ALA A 154 9.37 -10.76 -13.04
C ALA A 154 10.00 -10.94 -14.43
N ASP A 155 9.65 -12.03 -15.11
CA ASP A 155 10.15 -12.30 -16.47
C ASP A 155 9.63 -11.25 -17.46
N ALA A 156 8.40 -10.77 -17.27
CA ALA A 156 7.86 -9.66 -18.06
C ALA A 156 8.61 -8.35 -17.85
N MET A 157 9.09 -8.07 -16.62
CA MET A 157 9.94 -6.89 -16.34
C MET A 157 11.30 -7.00 -17.04
N GLU A 158 11.85 -8.21 -17.15
CA GLU A 158 13.16 -8.48 -17.79
C GLU A 158 13.08 -8.67 -19.31
N ALA A 159 11.88 -8.81 -19.87
CA ALA A 159 11.70 -8.97 -21.31
C ALA A 159 12.25 -7.76 -22.08
N PRO A 160 12.75 -7.92 -23.33
CA PRO A 160 13.32 -6.84 -24.11
C PRO A 160 12.32 -5.72 -24.45
N SER A 161 11.02 -6.04 -24.50
CA SER A 161 9.94 -5.05 -24.75
C SER A 161 8.59 -5.58 -24.28
N VAL A 162 7.59 -4.70 -24.13
CA VAL A 162 6.18 -5.10 -23.86
C VAL A 162 5.67 -6.09 -24.92
N ALA A 163 6.05 -5.92 -26.19
CA ALA A 163 5.61 -6.77 -27.28
C ALA A 163 6.15 -8.21 -27.16
N ALA A 164 7.28 -8.41 -26.50
CA ALA A 164 7.88 -9.72 -26.27
C ALA A 164 7.21 -10.50 -25.12
N VAL A 165 6.36 -9.85 -24.32
CA VAL A 165 5.67 -10.50 -23.20
C VAL A 165 4.41 -11.22 -23.72
N ALA A 166 4.39 -12.53 -23.66
CA ALA A 166 3.27 -13.35 -24.13
C ALA A 166 2.07 -13.33 -23.17
N ASP A 167 2.34 -13.43 -21.84
CA ASP A 167 1.31 -13.47 -20.82
C ASP A 167 0.57 -12.13 -20.72
N PRO A 168 -0.79 -12.11 -20.79
CA PRO A 168 -1.55 -10.86 -20.74
C PRO A 168 -1.36 -10.08 -19.44
N MET A 169 -1.28 -10.74 -18.29
CA MET A 169 -1.08 -10.09 -16.99
C MET A 169 0.33 -9.51 -16.89
N GLY A 170 1.36 -10.26 -17.29
CA GLY A 170 2.73 -9.78 -17.37
C GLY A 170 2.85 -8.56 -18.29
N ARG A 171 2.18 -8.59 -19.46
CA ARG A 171 2.14 -7.46 -20.40
C ARG A 171 1.50 -6.22 -19.78
N MET A 172 0.37 -6.39 -19.07
CA MET A 172 -0.31 -5.30 -18.38
C MET A 172 0.60 -4.63 -17.34
N PHE A 173 1.23 -5.42 -16.47
CA PHE A 173 2.13 -4.90 -15.44
C PHE A 173 3.39 -4.28 -16.04
N ARG A 174 3.95 -4.85 -17.11
CA ARG A 174 5.11 -4.27 -17.82
C ARG A 174 4.75 -2.92 -18.44
N ALA A 175 3.62 -2.80 -19.13
CA ALA A 175 3.15 -1.54 -19.70
C ALA A 175 2.91 -0.49 -18.61
N PHE A 176 2.32 -0.89 -17.49
CA PHE A 176 2.12 -0.01 -16.34
C PHE A 176 3.45 0.47 -15.74
N ALA A 177 4.43 -0.43 -15.57
CA ALA A 177 5.77 -0.08 -15.09
C ALA A 177 6.50 0.90 -16.01
N GLU A 178 6.38 0.76 -17.33
CA GLU A 178 6.94 1.71 -18.30
C GLU A 178 6.23 3.08 -18.23
N GLN A 179 4.89 3.08 -18.09
CA GLN A 179 4.11 4.31 -17.94
C GLN A 179 4.48 5.07 -16.66
N THR A 180 4.74 4.38 -15.57
CA THR A 180 5.18 4.96 -14.30
C THR A 180 6.67 5.27 -14.26
N LYS A 181 7.41 4.99 -15.35
CA LYS A 181 8.87 5.16 -15.46
C LYS A 181 9.63 4.42 -14.36
N SER A 182 9.13 3.25 -13.97
CA SER A 182 9.72 2.42 -12.94
C SER A 182 11.04 1.78 -13.42
N ASP A 183 11.94 1.51 -12.47
CA ASP A 183 13.12 0.69 -12.72
C ASP A 183 12.70 -0.79 -12.82
N LEU A 184 12.74 -1.33 -14.02
CA LEU A 184 12.23 -2.67 -14.32
C LEU A 184 13.04 -3.77 -13.61
N SER A 185 14.37 -3.58 -13.48
CA SER A 185 15.23 -4.54 -12.78
C SER A 185 14.94 -4.56 -11.27
N ALA A 186 14.71 -3.39 -10.67
CA ALA A 186 14.30 -3.30 -9.28
C ALA A 186 12.90 -3.93 -9.05
N LEU A 187 11.96 -3.75 -10.00
CA LEU A 187 10.66 -4.39 -9.93
C LEU A 187 10.74 -5.91 -10.06
N ALA A 188 11.59 -6.44 -10.96
CA ALA A 188 11.81 -7.88 -11.09
C ALA A 188 12.35 -8.49 -9.78
N ALA A 189 13.31 -7.82 -9.15
CA ALA A 189 13.82 -8.23 -7.83
C ALA A 189 12.71 -8.16 -6.76
N CYS A 190 11.93 -7.08 -6.75
CA CYS A 190 10.85 -6.87 -5.79
C CYS A 190 9.78 -7.97 -5.87
N ILE A 191 9.28 -8.31 -7.06
CA ILE A 191 8.22 -9.34 -7.18
C ILE A 191 8.71 -10.73 -6.78
N ARG A 192 10.01 -11.01 -6.90
CA ARG A 192 10.62 -12.26 -6.43
C ARG A 192 10.78 -12.29 -4.91
N GLY A 193 11.07 -11.14 -4.27
CA GLY A 193 11.35 -11.04 -2.83
C GLY A 193 10.12 -10.82 -1.95
N SER A 194 9.12 -10.07 -2.40
CA SER A 194 7.98 -9.60 -1.58
C SER A 194 6.76 -10.54 -1.62
N ARG A 195 6.97 -11.83 -1.35
CA ARG A 195 5.92 -12.87 -1.51
C ARG A 195 5.48 -13.54 -0.20
N GLN A 196 5.96 -13.06 0.94
CA GLN A 196 5.62 -13.64 2.24
C GLN A 196 4.11 -13.57 2.48
N THR A 197 3.57 -14.64 3.04
CA THR A 197 2.16 -14.77 3.43
C THR A 197 2.02 -14.71 4.94
N LEU A 198 0.84 -14.35 5.43
CA LEU A 198 0.49 -14.57 6.83
C LEU A 198 -0.11 -15.96 6.99
N THR A 199 0.15 -16.61 8.12
CA THR A 199 -0.67 -17.75 8.54
C THR A 199 -1.95 -17.25 9.21
N PRO A 200 -3.02 -18.09 9.33
CA PRO A 200 -4.21 -17.75 10.11
C PRO A 200 -3.88 -17.39 11.57
N GLU A 201 -2.91 -18.07 12.18
CA GLU A 201 -2.45 -17.83 13.54
C GLU A 201 -1.75 -16.48 13.67
N GLU A 202 -0.97 -16.07 12.68
CA GLU A 202 -0.35 -14.74 12.62
C GLU A 202 -1.39 -13.64 12.44
N ALA A 203 -2.38 -13.85 11.55
CA ALA A 203 -3.49 -12.92 11.39
C ALA A 203 -4.27 -12.74 12.70
N ALA A 204 -4.51 -13.82 13.45
CA ALA A 204 -5.17 -13.78 14.75
C ALA A 204 -4.38 -13.01 15.84
N ARG A 205 -3.08 -12.78 15.65
CA ARG A 205 -2.23 -11.99 16.56
C ARG A 205 -2.29 -10.49 16.31
N VAL A 206 -2.83 -10.05 15.18
CA VAL A 206 -2.95 -8.62 14.86
C VAL A 206 -4.01 -7.98 15.75
N SER A 207 -3.59 -7.17 16.71
CA SER A 207 -4.47 -6.56 17.73
C SER A 207 -5.16 -5.27 17.23
N ALA A 208 -4.62 -4.61 16.23
CA ALA A 208 -5.20 -3.42 15.65
C ALA A 208 -6.55 -3.72 14.96
N PRO A 209 -7.51 -2.78 14.93
CA PRO A 209 -8.67 -2.90 14.04
C PRO A 209 -8.22 -2.98 12.58
N VAL A 210 -8.79 -3.92 11.81
CA VAL A 210 -8.45 -4.16 10.41
C VAL A 210 -9.66 -3.93 9.52
N LEU A 211 -9.52 -3.14 8.46
CA LEU A 211 -10.48 -3.07 7.36
C LEU A 211 -9.86 -3.74 6.13
N VAL A 212 -10.54 -4.72 5.57
CA VAL A 212 -10.17 -5.36 4.30
C VAL A 212 -11.15 -4.90 3.22
N SER A 213 -10.66 -4.20 2.19
CA SER A 213 -11.50 -3.62 1.12
C SER A 213 -11.07 -4.13 -0.25
N VAL A 214 -12.00 -4.74 -1.00
CA VAL A 214 -11.71 -5.36 -2.30
C VAL A 214 -12.81 -5.05 -3.30
N GLY A 215 -12.44 -4.82 -4.55
CA GLY A 215 -13.39 -4.69 -5.66
C GLY A 215 -14.10 -6.00 -5.98
N THR A 216 -15.41 -5.99 -6.16
CA THR A 216 -16.17 -7.22 -6.41
C THR A 216 -15.88 -7.90 -7.78
N LYS A 217 -15.08 -7.22 -8.63
CA LYS A 217 -14.56 -7.75 -9.89
C LYS A 217 -13.02 -7.88 -9.88
N ASP A 218 -12.39 -7.82 -8.70
CA ASP A 218 -10.95 -7.96 -8.56
C ASP A 218 -10.54 -9.44 -8.69
N PRO A 219 -9.79 -9.85 -9.74
CA PRO A 219 -9.40 -11.23 -9.94
C PRO A 219 -8.13 -11.61 -9.14
N ILE A 220 -7.51 -10.65 -8.44
CA ILE A 220 -6.17 -10.83 -7.84
C ILE A 220 -6.25 -10.99 -6.32
N ALA A 221 -7.20 -10.29 -5.68
CA ALA A 221 -7.19 -10.13 -4.22
C ALA A 221 -7.73 -11.33 -3.44
N GLY A 222 -8.69 -12.07 -3.99
CA GLY A 222 -9.48 -13.04 -3.24
C GLY A 222 -10.51 -12.38 -2.30
N SER A 223 -11.19 -13.17 -1.49
CA SER A 223 -12.31 -12.73 -0.64
C SER A 223 -11.88 -11.80 0.49
N PRO A 224 -12.45 -10.57 0.60
CA PRO A 224 -12.20 -9.69 1.73
C PRO A 224 -12.82 -10.19 3.03
N SER A 225 -14.00 -10.83 2.98
CA SER A 225 -14.70 -11.33 4.17
C SER A 225 -13.98 -12.50 4.81
N GLU A 226 -13.41 -13.42 4.00
CA GLU A 226 -12.64 -14.55 4.50
C GLU A 226 -11.35 -14.06 5.18
N LEU A 227 -10.62 -13.11 4.59
CA LEU A 227 -9.45 -12.52 5.24
C LEU A 227 -9.83 -11.77 6.51
N ALA A 228 -10.86 -10.93 6.48
CA ALA A 228 -11.29 -10.14 7.62
C ALA A 228 -11.69 -11.03 8.82
N ALA A 229 -12.28 -12.19 8.56
CA ALA A 229 -12.67 -13.15 9.60
C ALA A 229 -11.47 -13.74 10.38
N LEU A 230 -10.27 -13.69 9.85
CA LEU A 230 -9.06 -14.16 10.51
C LEU A 230 -8.51 -13.16 11.54
N PHE A 231 -8.86 -11.88 11.42
CA PHE A 231 -8.43 -10.84 12.36
C PHE A 231 -9.43 -10.68 13.51
N PRO A 232 -8.98 -10.58 14.78
CA PRO A 232 -9.89 -10.42 15.93
C PRO A 232 -10.83 -9.21 15.84
N ARG A 233 -10.39 -8.15 15.16
CA ARG A 233 -11.14 -6.91 14.95
C ARG A 233 -11.25 -6.57 13.45
N GLY A 234 -11.41 -7.61 12.62
CA GLY A 234 -11.50 -7.49 11.17
C GLY A 234 -12.91 -7.09 10.70
N ARG A 235 -12.97 -6.23 9.69
CA ARG A 235 -14.18 -5.89 8.94
C ARG A 235 -13.88 -5.95 7.45
N ALA A 236 -14.85 -6.38 6.66
CA ALA A 236 -14.77 -6.41 5.21
C ALA A 236 -15.57 -5.27 4.58
N LEU A 237 -15.10 -4.78 3.44
CA LEU A 237 -15.76 -3.80 2.58
C LEU A 237 -15.67 -4.26 1.12
N ASP A 238 -16.80 -4.58 0.52
CA ASP A 238 -16.91 -4.79 -0.91
C ASP A 238 -17.02 -3.45 -1.65
N ILE A 239 -16.27 -3.30 -2.75
CA ILE A 239 -16.33 -2.14 -3.63
C ILE A 239 -17.05 -2.58 -4.92
N PRO A 240 -18.35 -2.28 -5.06
CA PRO A 240 -19.19 -2.87 -6.11
C PRO A 240 -18.73 -2.54 -7.53
N GLY A 241 -18.61 -3.56 -8.38
CA GLY A 241 -18.35 -3.42 -9.81
C GLY A 241 -16.93 -2.97 -10.17
N ARG A 242 -16.00 -2.90 -9.20
CA ARG A 242 -14.62 -2.46 -9.44
C ARG A 242 -13.66 -3.64 -9.51
N ASP A 243 -12.72 -3.53 -10.45
CA ASP A 243 -11.54 -4.39 -10.54
C ASP A 243 -10.41 -3.87 -9.64
N HIS A 244 -9.25 -4.53 -9.71
CA HIS A 244 -8.08 -4.21 -8.91
C HIS A 244 -7.59 -2.76 -9.05
N ASN A 245 -7.63 -2.19 -10.25
CA ASN A 245 -7.12 -0.85 -10.52
C ASN A 245 -8.15 0.24 -10.22
N LEU A 246 -9.41 0.00 -10.58
CA LEU A 246 -10.48 0.99 -10.40
C LEU A 246 -10.93 1.12 -8.95
N ALA A 247 -10.77 0.07 -8.14
CA ALA A 247 -11.15 0.08 -6.74
C ALA A 247 -10.32 1.05 -5.90
N VAL A 248 -9.04 1.28 -6.24
CA VAL A 248 -8.15 2.10 -5.43
C VAL A 248 -8.69 3.51 -5.18
N GLY A 249 -9.17 4.19 -6.20
CA GLY A 249 -9.68 5.57 -6.13
C GLY A 249 -11.20 5.70 -5.99
N ASP A 250 -11.92 4.59 -5.84
CA ASP A 250 -13.38 4.58 -5.84
C ASP A 250 -13.98 5.34 -4.64
N LYS A 251 -15.15 5.93 -4.87
CA LYS A 251 -15.89 6.69 -3.86
C LYS A 251 -16.29 5.79 -2.68
N VAL A 252 -16.80 4.58 -2.95
CA VAL A 252 -17.22 3.63 -1.90
C VAL A 252 -16.05 3.25 -1.03
N HIS A 253 -14.85 3.02 -1.64
CA HIS A 253 -13.64 2.75 -0.89
C HIS A 253 -13.29 3.90 0.07
N LYS A 254 -13.30 5.14 -0.41
CA LYS A 254 -12.99 6.33 0.39
C LYS A 254 -13.97 6.53 1.54
N GLU A 255 -15.26 6.46 1.25
CA GLU A 255 -16.32 6.61 2.25
C GLU A 255 -16.25 5.49 3.31
N GLY A 256 -16.01 4.24 2.88
CA GLY A 256 -15.89 3.11 3.80
C GLY A 256 -14.68 3.22 4.72
N VAL A 257 -13.52 3.65 4.19
CA VAL A 257 -12.32 3.91 5.02
C VAL A 257 -12.57 5.02 6.04
N LEU A 258 -13.16 6.15 5.62
CA LEU A 258 -13.47 7.25 6.55
C LEU A 258 -14.47 6.84 7.63
N ALA A 259 -15.52 6.09 7.27
CA ALA A 259 -16.50 5.57 8.22
C ALA A 259 -15.86 4.59 9.21
N PHE A 260 -14.94 3.74 8.73
CA PHE A 260 -14.21 2.82 9.60
C PHE A 260 -13.31 3.56 10.59
N LEU A 261 -12.52 4.53 10.12
CA LEU A 261 -11.66 5.35 10.98
C LEU A 261 -12.47 6.09 12.05
N ALA A 262 -13.60 6.68 11.69
CA ALA A 262 -14.50 7.35 12.66
C ALA A 262 -15.12 6.39 13.70
N ALA A 263 -15.28 5.11 13.37
CA ALA A 263 -15.87 4.12 14.27
C ALA A 263 -14.87 3.50 15.26
N VAL A 264 -13.56 3.64 15.03
CA VAL A 264 -12.50 2.99 15.83
C VAL A 264 -11.53 3.98 16.47
N GLY A 265 -11.67 5.29 16.16
CA GLY A 265 -10.89 6.41 16.70
C GLY A 265 -11.34 6.91 18.03
#